data_272585366dbc43ca25990228b649576f
#
_entry.id   272585366dbc43ca25990228b649576f
#
_cell.length_a   1.000
_cell.length_b   1.000
_cell.length_c   1.000
_cell.angle_alpha   90.00
_cell.angle_beta   90.00
_cell.angle_gamma   90.00
#
_symmetry.space_group_name_H-M   'P 1'
#
loop_
_entity.id
_entity.type
_entity.pdbx_description
1 polymer ?
#
loop_
_entity_poly.entity_id
_entity_poly.type
_entity_poly.pdbx_seq_one_letter_code
_entity_poly.pdbx_strand_id
1 'polypeptide(L)'
;QRQMCIRDRPLNNNLLDYKLSTFMDHPDLEAEFVENYEPTSAYGTKALGEPPACSPAPAIRNAIYQATGVAIDQAPITPHILFAKFTEAGLIQD
;
A
#
# COMPACT_ATOMS: atom_id res chain seq x y z
N GLN A 1 3.03 1.94 -5.22
CA GLN A 1 3.24 2.13 -6.65
C GLN A 1 2.24 3.08 -7.24
N ARG A 2 2.71 3.95 -8.09
CA ARG A 2 1.80 4.80 -8.82
C ARG A 2 2.43 5.27 -10.13
N GLN A 3 1.61 5.31 -11.14
CA GLN A 3 1.89 6.06 -12.33
C GLN A 3 1.28 7.44 -12.18
N MET A 4 2.05 8.45 -12.49
CA MET A 4 1.56 9.81 -12.44
C MET A 4 0.92 10.17 -13.77
N CYS A 5 -0.26 10.72 -13.70
CA CYS A 5 -0.99 11.18 -14.88
C CYS A 5 -1.23 12.68 -14.80
N ILE A 6 -0.97 13.34 -15.91
CA ILE A 6 -1.37 14.73 -16.10
C ILE A 6 -2.21 14.77 -17.36
N ARG A 7 -3.43 15.29 -17.24
CA ARG A 7 -4.37 15.37 -18.38
C ARG A 7 -4.56 14.00 -19.04
N ASP A 8 -4.83 12.98 -18.21
CA ASP A 8 -5.09 11.62 -18.65
C ASP A 8 -3.91 10.93 -19.34
N ARG A 9 -2.69 11.42 -19.12
CA ARG A 9 -1.49 10.80 -19.68
C ARG A 9 -0.56 10.36 -18.56
N PRO A 10 -0.15 9.08 -18.53
CA PRO A 10 0.86 8.65 -17.58
C PRO A 10 2.20 9.32 -17.90
N LEU A 11 2.88 9.78 -16.86
CA LEU A 11 4.18 10.43 -17.00
C LEU A 11 5.34 9.45 -16.92
N ASN A 12 5.17 8.35 -16.22
CA ASN A 12 6.24 7.39 -15.98
C ASN A 12 5.82 5.99 -16.42
N ASN A 13 5.35 5.87 -17.65
CA ASN A 13 4.84 4.61 -18.22
C ASN A 13 5.91 3.77 -18.90
N ASN A 14 7.18 4.07 -18.72
CA ASN A 14 8.30 3.33 -19.28
C ASN A 14 9.23 2.84 -18.16
N LEU A 15 10.06 1.84 -18.47
CA LEU A 15 10.94 1.23 -17.47
C LEU A 15 12.08 2.15 -17.03
N LEU A 16 12.34 3.22 -17.75
CA LEU A 16 13.37 4.19 -17.36
C LEU A 16 12.89 5.08 -16.21
N ASP A 17 11.64 5.54 -16.28
CA ASP A 17 11.08 6.49 -15.31
C ASP A 17 10.24 5.81 -14.24
N TYR A 18 9.73 4.61 -14.50
CA TYR A 18 8.92 3.87 -13.53
C TYR A 18 9.82 3.35 -12.41
N LYS A 19 9.48 3.70 -11.19
CA LYS A 19 10.31 3.33 -10.04
C LYS A 19 9.97 1.93 -9.56
N LEU A 20 10.96 1.05 -9.65
CA LEU A 20 10.88 -0.30 -9.09
C LEU A 20 11.80 -0.39 -7.88
N SER A 21 11.30 -1.03 -6.84
CA SER A 21 12.08 -1.23 -5.63
C SER A 21 13.25 -2.17 -5.88
N THR A 22 14.38 -1.89 -5.27
CA THR A 22 15.54 -2.78 -5.25
C THR A 22 15.53 -3.60 -3.96
N PHE A 23 16.48 -4.54 -3.82
CA PHE A 23 16.61 -5.31 -2.58
C PHE A 23 16.83 -4.45 -1.35
N MET A 24 17.48 -3.31 -1.52
CA MET A 24 17.73 -2.39 -0.40
C MET A 24 16.48 -1.64 0.06
N ASP A 25 15.45 -1.59 -0.78
CA ASP A 25 14.22 -0.87 -0.49
C ASP A 25 13.18 -1.73 0.24
N HIS A 26 13.44 -3.03 0.38
CA HIS A 26 12.49 -3.94 1.00
C HIS A 26 12.79 -4.16 2.48
N PRO A 27 11.76 -4.15 3.34
CA PRO A 27 11.92 -4.60 4.72
C PRO A 27 12.01 -6.11 4.78
N ASP A 28 12.19 -6.64 5.98
CA ASP A 28 12.08 -8.08 6.20
C ASP A 28 10.66 -8.53 5.90
N LEU A 29 10.54 -9.48 4.99
CA LEU A 29 9.25 -9.99 4.54
C LEU A 29 9.11 -11.46 4.91
N GLU A 30 7.99 -11.79 5.53
CA GLU A 30 7.61 -13.17 5.81
C GLU A 30 6.24 -13.43 5.19
N ALA A 31 6.06 -14.61 4.64
CA ALA A 31 4.79 -14.99 4.02
C ALA A 31 4.37 -16.37 4.54
N GLU A 32 3.13 -16.46 4.94
CA GLU A 32 2.51 -17.71 5.34
C GLU A 32 1.23 -17.90 4.55
N PHE A 33 0.93 -19.15 4.21
CA PHE A 33 -0.27 -19.49 3.48
C PHE A 33 -1.24 -20.21 4.42
N VAL A 34 -2.48 -19.71 4.46
CA VAL A 34 -3.56 -20.39 5.15
C VAL A 34 -4.23 -21.31 4.14
N GLU A 35 -4.15 -22.62 4.37
CA GLU A 35 -4.75 -23.59 3.48
C GLU A 35 -6.23 -23.65 3.72
N ASN A 36 -7.01 -23.47 2.65
CA ASN A 36 -8.45 -23.54 2.67
C ASN A 36 -8.91 -24.06 1.31
N TYR A 37 -9.56 -25.23 1.32
CA TYR A 37 -10.03 -25.88 0.11
C TYR A 37 -11.28 -25.20 -0.41
N GLU A 38 -11.29 -24.83 -1.70
CA GLU A 38 -12.45 -24.25 -2.37
C GLU A 38 -13.15 -25.32 -3.19
N PRO A 39 -14.36 -25.76 -2.77
CA PRO A 39 -15.04 -26.90 -3.46
C PRO A 39 -15.47 -26.57 -4.89
N THR A 40 -15.60 -25.29 -5.24
CA THR A 40 -16.10 -24.89 -6.57
C THR A 40 -15.00 -24.68 -7.59
N SER A 41 -13.73 -24.79 -7.21
CA SER A 41 -12.63 -24.59 -8.14
C SER A 41 -11.81 -25.85 -8.34
N ALA A 42 -11.05 -25.88 -9.44
CA ALA A 42 -10.21 -27.02 -9.78
C ALA A 42 -9.13 -27.23 -8.70
N TYR A 43 -9.04 -28.46 -8.20
CA TYR A 43 -8.08 -28.85 -7.16
C TYR A 43 -8.21 -28.05 -5.86
N GLY A 44 -9.35 -27.36 -5.65
CA GLY A 44 -9.55 -26.56 -4.46
C GLY A 44 -8.74 -25.26 -4.43
N THR A 45 -8.27 -24.81 -5.58
CA THR A 45 -7.41 -23.63 -5.67
C THR A 45 -8.18 -22.33 -5.51
N LYS A 46 -7.47 -21.29 -5.07
CA LYS A 46 -8.01 -19.95 -4.93
C LYS A 46 -7.12 -18.96 -5.68
N ALA A 47 -7.69 -17.80 -5.96
CA ALA A 47 -6.97 -16.76 -6.66
C ALA A 47 -5.76 -16.27 -5.86
N LEU A 48 -4.68 -15.97 -6.57
CA LEU A 48 -3.48 -15.37 -6.02
C LEU A 48 -3.11 -14.19 -6.93
N GLY A 49 -2.62 -13.13 -6.36
CA GLY A 49 -2.24 -11.94 -7.11
C GLY A 49 -3.11 -10.76 -6.74
N GLU A 50 -4.25 -10.58 -7.39
CA GLU A 50 -5.14 -9.45 -7.09
C GLU A 50 -5.62 -9.43 -5.64
N PRO A 51 -6.14 -10.54 -5.06
CA PRO A 51 -6.57 -10.49 -3.67
C PRO A 51 -5.45 -10.10 -2.68
N PRO A 52 -4.23 -10.65 -2.78
CA PRO A 52 -3.13 -10.14 -1.95
C PRO A 52 -2.77 -8.69 -2.19
N ALA A 53 -2.88 -8.22 -3.44
CA ALA A 53 -2.52 -6.84 -3.78
C ALA A 53 -3.47 -5.81 -3.17
N CYS A 54 -4.68 -6.20 -2.79
CA CYS A 54 -5.66 -5.30 -2.19
C CYS A 54 -5.39 -5.00 -0.71
N SER A 55 -4.55 -5.77 -0.05
CA SER A 55 -4.38 -5.70 1.40
C SER A 55 -3.31 -4.73 1.92
N PRO A 56 -2.18 -4.49 1.21
CA PRO A 56 -1.09 -3.69 1.78
C PRO A 56 -1.46 -2.25 2.13
N ALA A 57 -2.18 -1.57 1.25
CA ALA A 57 -2.53 -0.17 1.49
C ALA A 57 -3.46 0.00 2.71
N PRO A 58 -4.56 -0.76 2.84
CA PRO A 58 -5.35 -0.72 4.07
C PRO A 58 -4.58 -1.13 5.31
N ALA A 59 -3.67 -2.10 5.21
CA ALA A 59 -2.87 -2.54 6.34
C ALA A 59 -1.95 -1.43 6.84
N ILE A 60 -1.31 -0.71 5.95
CA ILE A 60 -0.45 0.42 6.29
C ILE A 60 -1.27 1.54 6.94
N ARG A 61 -2.42 1.85 6.37
CA ARG A 61 -3.32 2.85 6.94
C ARG A 61 -3.74 2.49 8.36
N ASN A 62 -4.10 1.24 8.59
CA ASN A 62 -4.52 0.78 9.92
C ASN A 62 -3.36 0.78 10.90
N ALA A 63 -2.15 0.46 10.45
CA ALA A 63 -0.96 0.52 11.29
C ALA A 63 -0.66 1.96 11.74
N ILE A 64 -0.79 2.91 10.85
CA ILE A 64 -0.62 4.33 11.17
C ILE A 64 -1.68 4.78 12.17
N TYR A 65 -2.93 4.40 11.93
CA TYR A 65 -4.03 4.71 12.85
C TYR A 65 -3.77 4.15 14.24
N GLN A 66 -3.33 2.91 14.32
CA GLN A 66 -3.07 2.27 15.62
C GLN A 66 -1.90 2.94 16.34
N ALA A 67 -0.88 3.36 15.61
CA ALA A 67 0.30 4.00 16.19
C ALA A 67 0.04 5.43 16.65
N THR A 68 -0.79 6.16 15.94
CA THR A 68 -0.95 7.61 16.15
C THR A 68 -2.35 8.04 16.54
N GLY A 69 -3.35 7.22 16.29
CA GLY A 69 -4.75 7.58 16.48
C GLY A 69 -5.31 8.48 15.39
N VAL A 70 -4.55 8.74 14.34
CA VAL A 70 -4.97 9.63 13.24
C VAL A 70 -5.39 8.78 12.06
N ALA A 71 -6.61 8.99 11.58
CA ALA A 71 -7.14 8.31 10.41
C ALA A 71 -6.72 9.04 9.13
N ILE A 72 -6.10 8.31 8.21
CA ILE A 72 -5.68 8.84 6.92
C ILE A 72 -6.60 8.26 5.85
N ASP A 73 -7.33 9.12 5.16
CA ASP A 73 -8.32 8.71 4.16
C ASP A 73 -7.89 9.03 2.73
N GLN A 74 -6.64 9.40 2.55
CA GLN A 74 -6.07 9.74 1.24
C GLN A 74 -4.96 8.78 0.88
N ALA A 75 -4.87 8.44 -0.39
CA ALA A 75 -3.78 7.66 -0.95
C ALA A 75 -3.17 8.44 -2.13
N PRO A 76 -1.86 8.34 -2.33
CA PRO A 76 -0.90 7.61 -1.50
C PRO A 76 -0.61 8.32 -0.19
N ILE A 77 -0.21 7.55 0.83
CA ILE A 77 0.16 8.12 2.11
C ILE A 77 1.61 8.60 2.02
N THR A 78 1.79 9.88 1.78
CA THR A 78 3.11 10.48 1.64
C THR A 78 3.51 11.19 2.94
N PRO A 79 4.82 11.43 3.17
CA PRO A 79 5.24 12.20 4.34
C PRO A 79 4.57 13.56 4.45
N HIS A 80 4.31 14.19 3.32
CA HIS A 80 3.64 15.49 3.28
C HIS A 80 2.22 15.42 3.85
N ILE A 81 1.44 14.41 3.43
CA ILE A 81 0.08 14.22 3.92
C ILE A 81 0.10 13.85 5.39
N LEU A 82 1.01 12.99 5.81
CA LEU A 82 1.16 12.61 7.21
C LEU A 82 1.47 13.82 8.09
N PHE A 83 2.39 14.67 7.65
CA PHE A 83 2.73 15.88 8.39
C PHE A 83 1.50 16.78 8.58
N ALA A 84 0.74 17.00 7.51
CA ALA A 84 -0.45 17.83 7.56
C ALA A 84 -1.50 17.26 8.53
N LYS A 85 -1.74 15.95 8.47
CA LYS A 85 -2.73 15.31 9.34
C LYS A 85 -2.30 15.28 10.79
N PHE A 86 -1.02 15.06 11.05
CA PHE A 86 -0.49 15.06 12.41
C PHE A 86 -0.52 16.46 13.02
N THR A 87 -0.30 17.48 12.22
CA THR A 87 -0.40 18.86 12.66
C THR A 87 -1.83 19.21 13.04
N GLU A 88 -2.81 18.81 12.23
CA GLU A 88 -4.23 19.00 12.54
C GLU A 88 -4.64 18.30 13.84
N ALA A 89 -4.08 17.14 14.10
CA ALA A 89 -4.38 16.36 15.30
C ALA A 89 -3.62 16.84 16.54
N GLY A 90 -2.70 17.81 16.38
CA GLY A 90 -1.93 18.35 17.49
C GLY A 90 -0.78 17.46 17.97
N LEU A 91 -0.38 16.47 17.16
CA LEU A 91 0.74 15.58 17.50
C LEU A 91 2.09 16.23 17.24
N ILE A 92 2.15 17.21 16.35
CA ILE A 92 3.36 17.96 16.03
C ILE A 92 3.22 19.36 16.64
N GLN A 93 4.16 19.73 17.47
CA GLN A 93 4.23 21.06 18.05
C GLN A 93 5.32 21.86 17.35
N ASP A 94 4.97 23.07 16.95
CA ASP A 94 5.91 24.00 16.35
C ASP A 94 6.70 24.76 17.42
#